data_a5b641c97c3c91bcbed5bd8d59553ef1
#
_entry.id   a5b641c97c3c91bcbed5bd8d59553ef1
#
_cell.length_a   1.000
_cell.length_b   1.000
_cell.length_c   1.000
_cell.angle_alpha   90.00
_cell.angle_beta   90.00
_cell.angle_gamma   90.00
#
_symmetry.space_group_name_H-M   'P 1'
#
loop_
_entity.id
_entity.type
_entity.pdbx_description
1 polymer ?
#
loop_
_entity_poly.entity_id
_entity_poly.type
_entity_poly.pdbx_seq_one_letter_code
_entity_poly.pdbx_strand_id
1 'polypeptide(L)'
;MKELNEEVSRKLELIRAALTETGATGVRLKGTDWFAWATAGASNTVLLTAETGVAEVLVTIRDAWVLTDEIEAQRLEDEELSADFKLHVNPWADAAARESFVRDVTNEGKVLSDVCDKAKRLRPIPHVEKRLPASLQHHKRVMMSSELERYREVGRKASVAMTEVLSKAQPTWTEYQLAGAGAEALWARGLHPALTLVAGERRLPLYRHATATGEAIGQQAMLVFCARGYGLYANLTRFVSFGSLGDERAELHRHVREIEAQALNLCKPGTSLDAVYHALAQAYEQHGFPNAIREHHQGGTTGYLAREIVANPTTIDTLSEGIPVAWNPSLPGAKVEDTFVILQDGTLENLTFDPNWPSVEVEGRLRPVPLELT
;
A
#
# COMPACT_ATOMS: atom_id res chain seq x y z
N MET A 1 7.17 18.49 13.49
CA MET A 1 7.00 19.67 12.62
C MET A 1 8.24 19.98 11.79
N LYS A 2 9.46 20.15 12.37
CA LYS A 2 10.65 20.48 11.56
C LYS A 2 10.98 19.42 10.50
N GLU A 3 10.97 18.15 10.86
CA GLU A 3 11.25 17.03 9.94
C GLU A 3 10.19 16.87 8.85
N LEU A 4 8.90 17.10 9.16
CA LEU A 4 7.83 17.09 8.15
C LEU A 4 7.99 18.21 7.13
N ASN A 5 8.40 19.40 7.56
CA ASN A 5 8.66 20.53 6.65
C ASN A 5 9.89 20.26 5.77
N GLU A 6 10.93 19.61 6.29
CA GLU A 6 12.11 19.20 5.52
C GLU A 6 11.73 18.16 4.45
N GLU A 7 10.85 17.20 4.77
CA GLU A 7 10.34 16.20 3.84
C GLU A 7 9.51 16.84 2.72
N VAL A 8 8.54 17.70 3.06
CA VAL A 8 7.74 18.43 2.08
C VAL A 8 8.62 19.25 1.15
N SER A 9 9.55 20.02 1.70
CA SER A 9 10.50 20.83 0.92
C SER A 9 11.29 19.97 -0.08
N ARG A 10 11.79 18.81 0.39
CA ARG A 10 12.53 17.88 -0.47
C ARG A 10 11.66 17.31 -1.60
N LYS A 11 10.42 16.94 -1.31
CA LYS A 11 9.47 16.44 -2.32
C LYS A 11 9.10 17.52 -3.34
N LEU A 12 8.92 18.77 -2.89
CA LEU A 12 8.71 19.90 -3.80
C LEU A 12 9.93 20.14 -4.72
N GLU A 13 11.16 19.95 -4.22
CA GLU A 13 12.36 19.99 -5.06
C GLU A 13 12.35 18.90 -6.14
N LEU A 14 12.00 17.65 -5.79
CA LEU A 14 11.89 16.55 -6.74
C LEU A 14 10.84 16.81 -7.81
N ILE A 15 9.68 17.39 -7.42
CA ILE A 15 8.63 17.79 -8.36
C ILE A 15 9.13 18.89 -9.30
N ARG A 16 9.84 19.90 -8.76
CA ARG A 16 10.42 20.99 -9.58
C ARG A 16 11.55 20.51 -10.50
N ALA A 17 12.31 19.51 -10.09
CA ALA A 17 13.28 18.85 -10.97
C ALA A 17 12.58 18.19 -12.18
N ALA A 18 11.44 17.52 -11.95
CA ALA A 18 10.62 16.94 -13.03
C ALA A 18 10.05 18.00 -13.98
N LEU A 19 9.69 19.21 -13.48
CA LEU A 19 9.32 20.34 -14.34
C LEU A 19 10.47 20.76 -15.25
N THR A 20 11.67 20.88 -14.69
CA THR A 20 12.87 21.25 -15.44
C THR A 20 13.25 20.19 -16.48
N GLU A 21 13.23 18.90 -16.08
CA GLU A 21 13.52 17.76 -16.95
C GLU A 21 12.61 17.72 -18.18
N THR A 22 11.33 18.02 -17.99
CA THR A 22 10.30 17.83 -19.03
C THR A 22 9.91 19.10 -19.78
N GLY A 23 10.36 20.28 -19.33
CA GLY A 23 9.92 21.58 -19.82
C GLY A 23 8.44 21.86 -19.53
N ALA A 24 7.86 21.23 -18.50
CA ALA A 24 6.51 21.49 -18.06
C ALA A 24 6.44 22.72 -17.14
N THR A 25 5.27 23.36 -17.07
CA THR A 25 5.03 24.55 -16.25
C THR A 25 4.30 24.24 -14.95
N GLY A 26 3.69 23.05 -14.84
CA GLY A 26 3.02 22.58 -13.65
C GLY A 26 3.01 21.06 -13.51
N VAL A 27 2.97 20.58 -12.27
CA VAL A 27 2.64 19.21 -11.89
C VAL A 27 1.36 19.24 -11.07
N ARG A 28 0.37 18.46 -11.47
CA ARG A 28 -0.94 18.35 -10.82
C ARG A 28 -1.15 16.92 -10.33
N LEU A 29 -1.26 16.74 -9.01
CA LEU A 29 -1.37 15.45 -8.34
C LEU A 29 -2.78 15.32 -7.73
N LYS A 30 -3.57 14.39 -8.25
CA LYS A 30 -5.00 14.21 -7.94
C LYS A 30 -5.26 12.94 -7.14
N GLY A 31 -4.42 11.92 -7.31
CA GLY A 31 -4.52 10.64 -6.62
C GLY A 31 -4.33 10.78 -5.12
N THR A 32 -5.06 9.97 -4.34
CA THR A 32 -4.94 9.96 -2.89
C THR A 32 -3.55 9.51 -2.43
N ASP A 33 -2.86 8.72 -3.22
CA ASP A 33 -1.49 8.27 -3.02
C ASP A 33 -0.47 9.39 -3.26
N TRP A 34 -0.61 10.10 -4.37
CA TRP A 34 0.27 11.21 -4.72
C TRP A 34 0.07 12.44 -3.83
N PHE A 35 -1.18 12.70 -3.41
CA PHE A 35 -1.47 13.75 -2.44
C PHE A 35 -0.75 13.46 -1.12
N ALA A 36 -0.95 12.26 -0.56
CA ALA A 36 -0.31 11.87 0.68
C ALA A 36 1.23 11.91 0.58
N TRP A 37 1.79 11.46 -0.56
CA TRP A 37 3.23 11.55 -0.79
C TRP A 37 3.71 13.01 -0.79
N ALA A 38 3.12 13.88 -1.56
CA ALA A 38 3.57 15.28 -1.70
C ALA A 38 3.44 16.09 -0.42
N THR A 39 2.47 15.76 0.44
CA THR A 39 2.13 16.48 1.68
C THR A 39 2.67 15.83 2.95
N ALA A 40 3.61 14.88 2.83
CA ALA A 40 4.19 14.14 3.97
C ALA A 40 3.16 13.38 4.82
N GLY A 41 2.15 12.79 4.18
CA GLY A 41 1.19 11.90 4.82
C GLY A 41 -0.18 12.49 5.11
N ALA A 42 -0.47 13.73 4.66
CA ALA A 42 -1.80 14.32 4.77
C ALA A 42 -2.83 13.56 3.91
N SER A 43 -4.11 13.67 4.28
CA SER A 43 -5.20 12.95 3.64
C SER A 43 -6.18 13.88 2.92
N ASN A 44 -6.38 13.62 1.62
CA ASN A 44 -7.50 14.18 0.85
C ASN A 44 -8.62 13.17 0.64
N THR A 45 -8.65 12.10 1.44
CA THR A 45 -9.59 10.98 1.27
C THR A 45 -10.83 11.19 2.12
N VAL A 46 -11.99 11.28 1.50
CA VAL A 46 -13.30 11.22 2.17
C VAL A 46 -13.96 9.88 1.86
N LEU A 47 -14.02 9.49 0.59
CA LEU A 47 -14.51 8.19 0.17
C LEU A 47 -13.33 7.21 0.05
N LEU A 48 -13.26 6.19 0.92
CA LEU A 48 -12.12 5.25 0.99
C LEU A 48 -11.86 4.47 -0.31
N THR A 49 -12.87 4.30 -1.15
CA THR A 49 -12.77 3.58 -2.42
C THR A 49 -12.40 4.48 -3.61
N ALA A 50 -12.29 5.80 -3.39
CA ALA A 50 -11.94 6.72 -4.46
C ALA A 50 -10.42 6.72 -4.73
N GLU A 51 -10.04 6.64 -5.99
CA GLU A 51 -8.65 6.76 -6.41
C GLU A 51 -8.16 8.22 -6.34
N THR A 52 -9.06 9.18 -6.60
CA THR A 52 -8.80 10.62 -6.49
C THR A 52 -9.48 11.20 -5.26
N GLY A 53 -8.81 12.11 -4.57
CA GLY A 53 -9.34 12.74 -3.36
C GLY A 53 -10.15 14.03 -3.62
N VAL A 54 -10.60 14.65 -2.53
CA VAL A 54 -11.36 15.92 -2.55
C VAL A 54 -10.45 17.15 -2.74
N ALA A 55 -9.15 16.97 -2.72
CA ALA A 55 -8.15 18.01 -2.97
C ALA A 55 -7.04 17.50 -3.89
N GLU A 56 -6.34 18.42 -4.54
CA GLU A 56 -5.25 18.17 -5.47
C GLU A 56 -4.04 19.02 -5.09
N VAL A 57 -2.84 18.52 -5.33
CA VAL A 57 -1.62 19.32 -5.23
C VAL A 57 -1.27 19.87 -6.61
N LEU A 58 -1.01 21.17 -6.71
CA LEU A 58 -0.47 21.83 -7.91
C LEU A 58 0.86 22.49 -7.57
N VAL A 59 1.92 22.13 -8.29
CA VAL A 59 3.26 22.70 -8.09
C VAL A 59 3.74 23.32 -9.38
N THR A 60 4.23 24.55 -9.28
CA THR A 60 4.98 25.25 -10.33
C THR A 60 6.43 25.43 -9.88
N ILE A 61 7.25 26.03 -10.72
CA ILE A 61 8.65 26.30 -10.37
C ILE A 61 8.78 27.25 -9.14
N ARG A 62 7.78 28.09 -8.89
CA ARG A 62 7.82 29.08 -7.80
C ARG A 62 6.96 28.69 -6.61
N ASP A 63 5.77 28.18 -6.85
CA ASP A 63 4.72 28.03 -5.85
C ASP A 63 4.20 26.61 -5.78
N ALA A 64 3.61 26.25 -4.63
CA ALA A 64 2.87 25.03 -4.43
C ALA A 64 1.50 25.35 -3.81
N TRP A 65 0.45 24.72 -4.33
CA TRP A 65 -0.93 24.89 -3.86
C TRP A 65 -1.58 23.56 -3.54
N VAL A 66 -2.52 23.61 -2.62
CA VAL A 66 -3.59 22.63 -2.52
C VAL A 66 -4.86 23.25 -3.09
N LEU A 67 -5.44 22.59 -4.07
CA LEU A 67 -6.67 23.00 -4.74
C LEU A 67 -7.83 22.20 -4.18
N THR A 68 -8.85 22.88 -3.66
CA THR A 68 -10.04 22.21 -3.11
C THR A 68 -11.26 23.12 -3.31
N ASP A 69 -12.39 22.71 -2.74
CA ASP A 69 -13.60 23.53 -2.72
C ASP A 69 -13.97 23.99 -1.30
N GLU A 70 -15.03 24.80 -1.21
CA GLU A 70 -15.51 25.39 0.05
C GLU A 70 -15.93 24.33 1.10
N ILE A 71 -16.28 23.10 0.70
CA ILE A 71 -16.73 22.06 1.61
C ILE A 71 -15.54 21.56 2.46
N GLU A 72 -14.38 21.39 1.83
CA GLU A 72 -13.23 20.74 2.44
C GLU A 72 -12.15 21.72 2.93
N ALA A 73 -12.20 22.96 2.49
CA ALA A 73 -11.12 23.94 2.69
C ALA A 73 -10.71 24.08 4.16
N GLN A 74 -11.69 24.27 5.05
CA GLN A 74 -11.42 24.49 6.48
C GLN A 74 -10.77 23.27 7.13
N ARG A 75 -11.30 22.06 6.88
CA ARG A 75 -10.75 20.82 7.44
C ARG A 75 -9.32 20.58 6.97
N LEU A 76 -9.06 20.79 5.68
CA LEU A 76 -7.72 20.61 5.13
C LEU A 76 -6.72 21.61 5.74
N GLU A 77 -7.12 22.86 5.90
CA GLU A 77 -6.27 23.89 6.50
C GLU A 77 -5.97 23.60 7.97
N ASP A 78 -6.97 23.19 8.75
CA ASP A 78 -6.84 22.95 10.18
C ASP A 78 -6.10 21.65 10.52
N GLU A 79 -6.28 20.60 9.72
CA GLU A 79 -5.90 19.24 10.11
C GLU A 79 -4.80 18.62 9.26
N GLU A 80 -4.64 19.07 7.99
CA GLU A 80 -3.84 18.32 7.01
C GLU A 80 -2.65 19.10 6.43
N LEU A 81 -2.75 20.41 6.27
CA LEU A 81 -1.81 21.16 5.46
C LEU A 81 -0.68 21.79 6.28
N SER A 82 0.54 21.71 5.76
CA SER A 82 1.68 22.50 6.23
C SER A 82 1.68 23.89 5.59
N ALA A 83 2.44 24.82 6.19
CA ALA A 83 2.60 26.17 5.66
C ALA A 83 3.34 26.26 4.31
N ASP A 84 3.84 25.11 3.79
CA ASP A 84 4.51 25.05 2.47
C ASP A 84 3.55 25.17 1.32
N PHE A 85 2.24 24.97 1.56
CA PHE A 85 1.21 25.03 0.54
C PHE A 85 0.31 26.25 0.72
N LYS A 86 0.02 26.92 -0.40
CA LYS A 86 -1.05 27.91 -0.49
C LYS A 86 -2.37 27.16 -0.75
N LEU A 87 -3.45 27.57 -0.09
CA LEU A 87 -4.76 27.00 -0.34
C LEU A 87 -5.46 27.81 -1.44
N HIS A 88 -5.97 27.11 -2.48
CA HIS A 88 -6.88 27.67 -3.47
C HIS A 88 -8.25 27.01 -3.31
N VAL A 89 -9.27 27.83 -3.08
CA VAL A 89 -10.64 27.37 -2.83
C VAL A 89 -11.55 27.87 -3.95
N ASN A 90 -12.29 26.97 -4.57
CA ASN A 90 -13.32 27.33 -5.54
C ASN A 90 -14.72 26.96 -5.01
N PRO A 91 -15.80 27.59 -5.50
CA PRO A 91 -17.14 27.11 -5.22
C PRO A 91 -17.27 25.64 -5.64
N TRP A 92 -17.88 24.82 -4.77
CA TRP A 92 -18.02 23.38 -5.02
C TRP A 92 -18.77 23.07 -6.32
N ALA A 93 -19.72 23.91 -6.69
CA ALA A 93 -20.49 23.78 -7.92
C ALA A 93 -19.78 24.30 -9.18
N ASP A 94 -18.61 24.94 -9.05
CA ASP A 94 -17.87 25.55 -10.17
C ASP A 94 -16.48 24.91 -10.36
N ALA A 95 -16.46 23.71 -10.93
CA ALA A 95 -15.21 23.06 -11.30
C ALA A 95 -14.43 23.85 -12.40
N ALA A 96 -15.09 24.71 -13.17
CA ALA A 96 -14.43 25.50 -14.20
C ALA A 96 -13.54 26.59 -13.60
N ALA A 97 -13.89 27.12 -12.43
CA ALA A 97 -13.05 28.08 -11.70
C ALA A 97 -11.71 27.45 -11.34
N ARG A 98 -11.68 26.18 -10.85
CA ARG A 98 -10.43 25.44 -10.57
C ARG A 98 -9.59 25.27 -11.84
N GLU A 99 -10.18 24.85 -12.93
CA GLU A 99 -9.48 24.69 -14.21
C GLU A 99 -8.94 26.02 -14.75
N SER A 100 -9.66 27.13 -14.54
CA SER A 100 -9.16 28.47 -14.90
C SER A 100 -7.94 28.82 -14.07
N PHE A 101 -7.99 28.64 -12.76
CA PHE A 101 -6.85 28.88 -11.89
C PHE A 101 -5.61 28.07 -12.30
N VAL A 102 -5.78 26.78 -12.60
CA VAL A 102 -4.66 25.93 -13.05
C VAL A 102 -4.04 26.51 -14.33
N ARG A 103 -4.84 26.91 -15.32
CA ARG A 103 -4.35 27.55 -16.56
C ARG A 103 -3.55 28.81 -16.28
N ASP A 104 -4.12 29.68 -15.44
CA ASP A 104 -3.53 30.97 -15.14
C ASP A 104 -2.15 30.84 -14.48
N VAL A 105 -2.03 30.00 -13.43
CA VAL A 105 -0.76 29.84 -12.70
C VAL A 105 0.28 29.02 -13.47
N THR A 106 -0.15 28.21 -14.44
CA THR A 106 0.75 27.45 -15.33
C THR A 106 1.03 28.17 -16.64
N ASN A 107 0.54 29.42 -16.82
CA ASN A 107 0.67 30.22 -18.05
C ASN A 107 0.23 29.44 -19.30
N GLU A 108 -0.87 28.69 -19.18
CA GLU A 108 -1.41 27.84 -20.27
C GLU A 108 -0.40 26.80 -20.81
N GLY A 109 0.66 26.55 -20.09
CA GLY A 109 1.74 25.67 -20.51
C GLY A 109 1.43 24.19 -20.27
N LYS A 110 2.44 23.34 -20.51
CA LYS A 110 2.35 21.90 -20.33
C LYS A 110 2.22 21.53 -18.84
N VAL A 111 1.17 20.79 -18.49
CA VAL A 111 0.95 20.25 -17.13
C VAL A 111 1.19 18.74 -17.12
N LEU A 112 1.95 18.26 -16.13
CA LEU A 112 2.10 16.84 -15.84
C LEU A 112 1.04 16.41 -14.81
N SER A 113 0.53 15.20 -14.90
CA SER A 113 -0.43 14.65 -13.93
C SER A 113 -0.26 13.15 -13.73
N ASP A 114 -0.58 12.68 -12.52
CA ASP A 114 -0.73 11.28 -12.16
C ASP A 114 -1.99 10.66 -12.78
N VAL A 115 -3.04 11.45 -12.98
CA VAL A 115 -4.30 11.05 -13.60
C VAL A 115 -4.46 11.68 -14.99
N CYS A 116 -4.06 10.94 -16.01
CA CYS A 116 -4.21 11.35 -17.41
C CYS A 116 -5.48 10.73 -18.02
N ASP A 117 -6.61 11.39 -17.89
CA ASP A 117 -7.90 10.89 -18.35
C ASP A 117 -8.02 10.95 -19.89
N LYS A 118 -7.84 9.84 -20.58
CA LYS A 118 -8.16 9.71 -22.01
C LYS A 118 -9.63 9.30 -22.26
N ALA A 119 -10.33 8.76 -21.28
CA ALA A 119 -11.56 7.99 -21.50
C ALA A 119 -12.86 8.63 -20.96
N LYS A 120 -12.81 9.62 -20.07
CA LYS A 120 -14.02 10.18 -19.41
C LYS A 120 -14.40 11.59 -19.85
N ARG A 121 -13.98 12.03 -21.03
CA ARG A 121 -14.24 13.40 -21.48
C ARG A 121 -15.64 13.55 -22.10
N LEU A 122 -16.62 13.82 -21.26
CA LEU A 122 -17.90 14.40 -21.68
C LEU A 122 -17.79 15.91 -22.00
N ARG A 123 -16.66 16.55 -21.68
CA ARG A 123 -16.36 17.95 -22.03
C ARG A 123 -14.89 18.09 -22.43
N PRO A 124 -14.56 18.90 -23.44
CA PRO A 124 -13.18 19.18 -23.81
C PRO A 124 -12.49 19.97 -22.69
N ILE A 125 -11.48 19.36 -22.06
CA ILE A 125 -10.56 20.08 -21.18
C ILE A 125 -9.52 20.75 -22.10
N PRO A 126 -9.30 22.08 -22.01
CA PRO A 126 -8.42 22.80 -22.93
C PRO A 126 -6.93 22.42 -22.80
N HIS A 127 -6.52 21.77 -21.69
CA HIS A 127 -5.16 21.32 -21.46
C HIS A 127 -5.03 19.80 -21.51
N VAL A 128 -4.12 19.32 -22.37
CA VAL A 128 -3.74 17.92 -22.39
C VAL A 128 -2.70 17.70 -21.31
N GLU A 129 -3.14 17.18 -20.15
CA GLU A 129 -2.23 16.72 -19.13
C GLU A 129 -1.37 15.57 -19.64
N LYS A 130 -0.09 15.57 -19.31
CA LYS A 130 0.88 14.54 -19.68
C LYS A 130 1.22 13.71 -18.45
N ARG A 131 1.60 12.46 -18.67
CA ARG A 131 2.02 11.55 -17.58
C ARG A 131 3.26 12.08 -16.87
N LEU A 132 3.34 11.81 -15.59
CA LEU A 132 4.52 12.05 -14.77
C LEU A 132 5.72 11.25 -15.34
N PRO A 133 6.95 11.83 -15.31
CA PRO A 133 8.15 11.13 -15.75
C PRO A 133 8.48 9.95 -14.83
N ALA A 134 9.19 8.97 -15.37
CA ALA A 134 9.59 7.77 -14.64
C ALA A 134 10.48 8.09 -13.42
N SER A 135 11.30 9.14 -13.52
CA SER A 135 12.12 9.67 -12.44
C SER A 135 11.28 10.02 -11.20
N LEU A 136 10.19 10.80 -11.38
CA LEU A 136 9.32 11.21 -10.28
C LEU A 136 8.54 10.00 -9.73
N GLN A 137 8.08 9.09 -10.60
CA GLN A 137 7.42 7.84 -10.16
C GLN A 137 8.36 6.96 -9.32
N HIS A 138 9.64 6.91 -9.67
CA HIS A 138 10.65 6.20 -8.89
C HIS A 138 10.83 6.85 -7.52
N HIS A 139 10.97 8.18 -7.45
CA HIS A 139 11.11 8.91 -6.17
C HIS A 139 9.95 8.66 -5.20
N LYS A 140 8.70 8.52 -5.69
CA LYS A 140 7.56 8.19 -4.84
C LYS A 140 7.69 6.82 -4.17
N ARG A 141 8.36 5.87 -4.81
CA ARG A 141 8.50 4.49 -4.31
C ARG A 141 9.66 4.31 -3.34
N VAL A 142 10.61 5.23 -3.31
CA VAL A 142 11.78 5.20 -2.40
C VAL A 142 11.47 6.01 -1.17
N MET A 143 11.36 5.35 -0.02
CA MET A 143 11.00 5.98 1.25
C MET A 143 12.17 6.79 1.84
N MET A 144 11.89 8.01 2.25
CA MET A 144 12.78 8.81 3.10
C MET A 144 12.75 8.32 4.55
N SER A 145 13.70 8.71 5.37
CA SER A 145 13.76 8.27 6.78
C SER A 145 12.50 8.62 7.57
N SER A 146 11.96 9.84 7.37
CA SER A 146 10.72 10.29 8.01
C SER A 146 9.48 9.50 7.55
N GLU A 147 9.45 9.09 6.27
CA GLU A 147 8.40 8.20 5.75
C GLU A 147 8.50 6.80 6.37
N LEU A 148 9.73 6.27 6.52
CA LEU A 148 9.96 4.97 7.15
C LEU A 148 9.52 4.96 8.62
N GLU A 149 9.70 6.05 9.36
CA GLU A 149 9.22 6.15 10.74
C GLU A 149 7.70 6.04 10.82
N ARG A 150 6.97 6.77 9.97
CA ARG A 150 5.52 6.63 9.86
C ARG A 150 5.10 5.24 9.39
N TYR A 151 5.86 4.65 8.47
CA TYR A 151 5.55 3.31 7.97
C TYR A 151 5.74 2.24 9.05
N ARG A 152 6.79 2.35 9.88
CA ARG A 152 6.97 1.50 11.08
C ARG A 152 5.79 1.63 12.04
N GLU A 153 5.30 2.84 12.26
CA GLU A 153 4.12 3.08 13.09
C GLU A 153 2.87 2.40 12.51
N VAL A 154 2.59 2.57 11.21
CA VAL A 154 1.46 1.94 10.51
C VAL A 154 1.56 0.42 10.60
N GLY A 155 2.71 -0.16 10.28
CA GLY A 155 2.95 -1.60 10.32
C GLY A 155 2.77 -2.19 11.71
N ARG A 156 3.36 -1.57 12.73
CA ARG A 156 3.20 -1.98 14.14
C ARG A 156 1.74 -1.89 14.60
N LYS A 157 1.03 -0.80 14.31
CA LYS A 157 -0.39 -0.66 14.66
C LYS A 157 -1.25 -1.73 13.98
N ALA A 158 -1.00 -2.01 12.70
CA ALA A 158 -1.73 -3.02 11.93
C ALA A 158 -1.46 -4.44 12.46
N SER A 159 -0.20 -4.79 12.79
CA SER A 159 0.13 -6.12 13.31
C SER A 159 -0.45 -6.37 14.69
N VAL A 160 -0.38 -5.38 15.59
CA VAL A 160 -1.02 -5.46 16.93
C VAL A 160 -2.54 -5.60 16.81
N ALA A 161 -3.18 -4.84 15.91
CA ALA A 161 -4.62 -4.98 15.65
C ALA A 161 -4.98 -6.39 15.18
N MET A 162 -4.18 -6.97 14.27
CA MET A 162 -4.35 -8.34 13.77
C MET A 162 -4.25 -9.37 14.91
N THR A 163 -3.23 -9.26 15.76
CA THR A 163 -3.02 -10.14 16.92
C THR A 163 -4.21 -10.08 17.88
N GLU A 164 -4.67 -8.88 18.25
CA GLU A 164 -5.78 -8.73 19.18
C GLU A 164 -7.10 -9.31 18.65
N VAL A 165 -7.38 -9.11 17.36
CA VAL A 165 -8.62 -9.63 16.74
C VAL A 165 -8.59 -11.15 16.68
N LEU A 166 -7.50 -11.73 16.18
CA LEU A 166 -7.41 -13.18 16.01
C LEU A 166 -7.31 -13.92 17.35
N SER A 167 -6.70 -13.31 18.38
CA SER A 167 -6.67 -13.89 19.74
C SER A 167 -8.04 -13.95 20.41
N LYS A 168 -9.03 -13.20 19.95
CA LYS A 168 -10.40 -13.16 20.48
C LYS A 168 -11.41 -13.84 19.56
N ALA A 169 -10.98 -14.27 18.37
CA ALA A 169 -11.85 -14.92 17.41
C ALA A 169 -12.45 -16.20 17.97
N GLN A 170 -13.62 -16.58 17.49
CA GLN A 170 -14.32 -17.79 17.89
C GLN A 170 -14.80 -18.55 16.64
N PRO A 171 -14.79 -19.89 16.65
CA PRO A 171 -15.16 -20.71 15.50
C PRO A 171 -16.61 -20.48 15.02
N THR A 172 -17.45 -19.95 15.90
CA THR A 172 -18.86 -19.60 15.60
C THR A 172 -19.04 -18.22 14.96
N TRP A 173 -18.00 -17.39 14.94
CA TRP A 173 -18.08 -16.10 14.24
C TRP A 173 -18.30 -16.33 12.75
N THR A 174 -19.07 -15.43 12.13
CA THR A 174 -19.13 -15.39 10.68
C THR A 174 -17.88 -14.67 10.13
N GLU A 175 -17.60 -14.89 8.85
CA GLU A 175 -16.54 -14.14 8.18
C GLU A 175 -16.80 -12.62 8.22
N TYR A 176 -18.08 -12.17 8.14
CA TYR A 176 -18.43 -10.76 8.34
C TYR A 176 -18.06 -10.25 9.73
N GLN A 177 -18.27 -11.05 10.78
CA GLN A 177 -17.93 -10.66 12.14
C GLN A 177 -16.40 -10.52 12.30
N LEU A 178 -15.63 -11.46 11.75
CA LEU A 178 -14.17 -11.38 11.80
C LEU A 178 -13.64 -10.18 10.99
N ALA A 179 -14.18 -9.93 9.79
CA ALA A 179 -13.81 -8.77 8.97
C ALA A 179 -14.17 -7.45 9.68
N GLY A 180 -15.37 -7.40 10.29
CA GLY A 180 -15.83 -6.24 11.06
C GLY A 180 -14.96 -5.94 12.27
N ALA A 181 -14.59 -6.97 13.05
CA ALA A 181 -13.65 -6.84 14.17
C ALA A 181 -12.28 -6.33 13.72
N GLY A 182 -11.79 -6.84 12.57
CA GLY A 182 -10.55 -6.35 11.96
C GLY A 182 -10.62 -4.88 11.57
N ALA A 183 -11.71 -4.48 10.93
CA ALA A 183 -11.92 -3.08 10.53
C ALA A 183 -12.03 -2.15 11.75
N GLU A 184 -12.78 -2.54 12.79
CA GLU A 184 -12.89 -1.80 14.05
C GLU A 184 -11.52 -1.60 14.71
N ALA A 185 -10.72 -2.67 14.81
CA ALA A 185 -9.39 -2.61 15.44
C ALA A 185 -8.42 -1.67 14.69
N LEU A 186 -8.52 -1.59 13.36
CA LEU A 186 -7.75 -0.66 12.55
C LEU A 186 -8.23 0.79 12.77
N TRP A 187 -9.53 1.04 12.67
CA TRP A 187 -10.11 2.38 12.91
C TRP A 187 -9.80 2.91 14.30
N ALA A 188 -9.88 2.08 15.33
CA ALA A 188 -9.53 2.46 16.71
C ALA A 188 -8.06 2.89 16.86
N ARG A 189 -7.20 2.61 15.87
CA ARG A 189 -5.78 2.99 15.84
C ARG A 189 -5.46 4.09 14.82
N GLY A 190 -6.50 4.70 14.24
CA GLY A 190 -6.35 5.74 13.21
C GLY A 190 -5.86 5.19 11.87
N LEU A 191 -6.10 3.90 11.58
CA LEU A 191 -5.79 3.28 10.31
C LEU A 191 -7.06 2.98 9.52
N HIS A 192 -7.03 3.24 8.21
CA HIS A 192 -8.12 2.87 7.32
C HIS A 192 -8.04 1.39 6.98
N PRO A 193 -9.13 0.60 7.13
CA PRO A 193 -9.22 -0.77 6.66
C PRO A 193 -9.46 -0.78 5.14
N ALA A 194 -8.42 -0.46 4.36
CA ALA A 194 -8.54 -0.38 2.91
C ALA A 194 -8.90 -1.73 2.27
N LEU A 195 -8.47 -2.82 2.90
CA LEU A 195 -8.87 -4.18 2.56
C LEU A 195 -8.86 -5.05 3.82
N THR A 196 -9.96 -5.80 4.03
CA THR A 196 -10.05 -6.89 5.00
C THR A 196 -10.61 -8.13 4.28
N LEU A 197 -9.73 -9.11 3.95
CA LEU A 197 -10.20 -10.39 3.42
C LEU A 197 -10.29 -11.42 4.54
N VAL A 198 -11.33 -12.22 4.51
CA VAL A 198 -11.54 -13.32 5.45
C VAL A 198 -11.97 -14.57 4.70
N ALA A 199 -11.37 -15.69 5.04
CA ALA A 199 -11.84 -17.00 4.66
C ALA A 199 -11.88 -17.91 5.88
N GLY A 200 -13.02 -18.55 6.13
CA GLY A 200 -13.17 -19.65 7.08
C GLY A 200 -12.76 -21.00 6.47
N GLU A 201 -12.76 -22.03 7.29
CA GLU A 201 -12.24 -23.37 7.00
C GLU A 201 -12.69 -23.94 5.64
N ARG A 202 -13.98 -23.84 5.30
CA ARG A 202 -14.52 -24.37 4.05
C ARG A 202 -13.99 -23.62 2.82
N ARG A 203 -13.81 -22.32 2.94
CA ARG A 203 -13.48 -21.43 1.80
C ARG A 203 -11.98 -21.21 1.61
N LEU A 204 -11.16 -21.46 2.64
CA LEU A 204 -9.71 -21.32 2.60
C LEU A 204 -9.02 -22.04 1.41
N PRO A 205 -9.32 -23.31 1.12
CA PRO A 205 -8.68 -24.00 0.01
C PRO A 205 -9.21 -23.58 -1.36
N LEU A 206 -10.35 -22.88 -1.43
CA LEU A 206 -11.06 -22.60 -2.68
C LEU A 206 -10.67 -21.23 -3.28
N TYR A 207 -10.47 -20.22 -2.45
CA TYR A 207 -10.35 -18.83 -2.91
C TYR A 207 -9.08 -18.17 -2.40
N ARG A 208 -8.30 -17.57 -3.31
CA ARG A 208 -7.11 -16.79 -2.96
C ARG A 208 -7.45 -15.40 -2.43
N HIS A 209 -8.48 -14.75 -3.03
CA HIS A 209 -9.06 -13.49 -2.58
C HIS A 209 -10.48 -13.72 -2.07
N ALA A 210 -10.60 -14.33 -0.88
CA ALA A 210 -11.88 -14.59 -0.26
C ALA A 210 -12.44 -13.31 0.38
N THR A 211 -13.43 -12.69 -0.24
CA THR A 211 -14.24 -11.65 0.40
C THR A 211 -15.14 -12.28 1.46
N ALA A 212 -15.30 -11.60 2.60
CA ALA A 212 -16.08 -12.10 3.71
C ALA A 212 -17.54 -12.40 3.33
N THR A 213 -18.12 -13.41 3.98
CA THR A 213 -19.52 -13.83 3.83
C THR A 213 -20.19 -14.05 5.19
N GLY A 214 -21.46 -14.49 5.18
CA GLY A 214 -22.19 -14.90 6.37
C GLY A 214 -21.85 -16.31 6.87
N GLU A 215 -20.91 -17.03 6.23
CA GLU A 215 -20.51 -18.37 6.69
C GLU A 215 -19.71 -18.29 7.99
N ALA A 216 -19.84 -19.30 8.85
CA ALA A 216 -19.01 -19.44 10.03
C ALA A 216 -17.56 -19.69 9.63
N ILE A 217 -16.62 -19.14 10.41
CA ILE A 217 -15.18 -19.34 10.15
C ILE A 217 -14.72 -20.76 10.41
N GLY A 218 -15.44 -21.54 11.25
CA GLY A 218 -15.11 -22.94 11.52
C GLY A 218 -13.83 -23.10 12.31
N GLN A 219 -13.13 -24.21 12.11
CA GLN A 219 -11.94 -24.58 12.88
C GLN A 219 -10.68 -23.82 12.43
N GLN A 220 -10.71 -23.09 11.33
CA GLN A 220 -9.57 -22.32 10.86
C GLN A 220 -10.04 -21.07 10.10
N ALA A 221 -9.35 -19.97 10.27
CA ALA A 221 -9.62 -18.76 9.48
C ALA A 221 -8.34 -18.02 9.11
N MET A 222 -8.42 -17.32 7.97
CA MET A 222 -7.45 -16.35 7.50
C MET A 222 -8.04 -14.94 7.67
N LEU A 223 -7.21 -14.00 8.13
CA LEU A 223 -7.49 -12.57 8.07
C LEU A 223 -6.33 -11.88 7.34
N VAL A 224 -6.68 -11.06 6.35
CA VAL A 224 -5.73 -10.25 5.57
C VAL A 224 -6.04 -8.77 5.77
N PHE A 225 -5.03 -7.97 6.02
CA PHE A 225 -5.13 -6.52 6.02
C PHE A 225 -4.30 -5.90 4.90
N CYS A 226 -4.89 -4.91 4.22
CA CYS A 226 -4.17 -3.78 3.67
C CYS A 226 -4.60 -2.57 4.51
N ALA A 227 -3.83 -2.27 5.57
CA ALA A 227 -4.10 -1.18 6.49
C ALA A 227 -3.43 0.10 5.99
N ARG A 228 -4.15 1.22 5.90
CA ARG A 228 -3.61 2.48 5.38
C ARG A 228 -3.53 3.54 6.48
N GLY A 229 -2.35 4.13 6.65
CA GLY A 229 -2.12 5.29 7.50
C GLY A 229 -1.10 6.23 6.87
N TYR A 230 -1.27 7.53 6.98
CA TYR A 230 -0.41 8.53 6.32
C TYR A 230 -0.26 8.30 4.80
N GLY A 231 -1.27 7.70 4.16
CA GLY A 231 -1.20 7.25 2.77
C GLY A 231 -0.45 5.95 2.52
N LEU A 232 0.29 5.41 3.50
CA LEU A 232 1.13 4.21 3.40
C LEU A 232 0.34 2.93 3.71
N TYR A 233 0.59 1.86 2.97
CA TYR A 233 -0.12 0.59 3.10
C TYR A 233 0.73 -0.49 3.78
N ALA A 234 0.31 -0.96 4.95
CA ALA A 234 0.83 -2.17 5.58
C ALA A 234 -0.01 -3.37 5.15
N ASN A 235 0.64 -4.34 4.49
CA ASN A 235 0.01 -5.56 3.98
C ASN A 235 0.47 -6.73 4.84
N LEU A 236 -0.46 -7.47 5.44
CA LEU A 236 -0.15 -8.63 6.25
C LEU A 236 -1.27 -9.67 6.25
N THR A 237 -0.90 -10.94 6.40
CA THR A 237 -1.82 -12.07 6.46
C THR A 237 -1.50 -12.92 7.68
N ARG A 238 -2.54 -13.29 8.46
CA ARG A 238 -2.42 -14.20 9.61
C ARG A 238 -3.53 -15.24 9.61
N PHE A 239 -3.25 -16.34 10.28
CA PHE A 239 -4.19 -17.45 10.43
C PHE A 239 -4.42 -17.78 11.89
N VAL A 240 -5.65 -18.18 12.21
CA VAL A 240 -6.01 -18.77 13.50
C VAL A 240 -6.54 -20.19 13.29
N SER A 241 -6.22 -21.11 14.20
CA SER A 241 -6.78 -22.45 14.30
C SER A 241 -7.39 -22.65 15.68
N PHE A 242 -8.59 -23.19 15.76
CA PHE A 242 -9.24 -23.54 17.01
C PHE A 242 -8.94 -25.02 17.31
N GLY A 243 -7.91 -25.24 18.12
CA GLY A 243 -7.26 -26.51 18.32
C GLY A 243 -6.02 -26.69 17.44
N SER A 244 -5.47 -27.90 17.41
CA SER A 244 -4.28 -28.22 16.61
C SER A 244 -4.53 -28.04 15.12
N LEU A 245 -3.59 -27.41 14.42
CA LEU A 245 -3.64 -27.20 12.97
C LEU A 245 -3.63 -28.52 12.18
N GLY A 246 -2.99 -29.55 12.73
CA GLY A 246 -2.76 -30.84 12.08
C GLY A 246 -1.59 -30.81 11.07
N ASP A 247 -0.95 -31.97 10.88
CA ASP A 247 0.33 -32.08 10.15
C ASP A 247 0.23 -31.62 8.69
N GLU A 248 -0.83 -31.99 7.97
CA GLU A 248 -1.02 -31.64 6.55
C GLU A 248 -1.12 -30.12 6.34
N ARG A 249 -1.91 -29.44 7.17
CA ARG A 249 -2.05 -27.98 7.10
C ARG A 249 -0.78 -27.25 7.54
N ALA A 250 -0.13 -27.76 8.61
CA ALA A 250 1.14 -27.23 9.08
C ALA A 250 2.23 -27.29 8.01
N GLU A 251 2.24 -28.38 7.23
CA GLU A 251 3.15 -28.56 6.09
C GLU A 251 2.90 -27.55 4.96
N LEU A 252 1.64 -27.29 4.60
CA LEU A 252 1.31 -26.24 3.61
C LEU A 252 1.80 -24.85 4.08
N HIS A 253 1.62 -24.54 5.36
CA HIS A 253 2.12 -23.29 5.94
C HIS A 253 3.65 -23.24 5.97
N ARG A 254 4.33 -24.36 6.15
CA ARG A 254 5.79 -24.45 6.04
C ARG A 254 6.23 -24.14 4.61
N HIS A 255 5.63 -24.78 3.61
CA HIS A 255 5.93 -24.56 2.19
C HIS A 255 5.80 -23.09 1.79
N VAL A 256 4.70 -22.40 2.12
CA VAL A 256 4.54 -20.99 1.72
C VAL A 256 5.57 -20.06 2.37
N ARG A 257 6.03 -20.34 3.61
CA ARG A 257 7.11 -19.59 4.25
C ARG A 257 8.46 -19.83 3.59
N GLU A 258 8.78 -21.05 3.18
CA GLU A 258 10.00 -21.40 2.49
C GLU A 258 10.02 -20.83 1.04
N ILE A 259 8.86 -20.81 0.37
CA ILE A 259 8.69 -20.15 -0.93
C ILE A 259 8.88 -18.63 -0.79
N GLU A 260 8.29 -18.00 0.23
CA GLU A 260 8.49 -16.57 0.49
C GLU A 260 9.96 -16.23 0.76
N ALA A 261 10.69 -17.09 1.48
CA ALA A 261 12.09 -16.88 1.80
C ALA A 261 12.94 -16.70 0.52
N GLN A 262 12.60 -17.39 -0.58
CA GLN A 262 13.31 -17.24 -1.85
C GLN A 262 13.11 -15.84 -2.46
N ALA A 263 11.91 -15.26 -2.34
CA ALA A 263 11.68 -13.88 -2.75
C ALA A 263 12.42 -12.89 -1.85
N LEU A 264 12.36 -13.08 -0.52
CA LEU A 264 13.02 -12.21 0.44
C LEU A 264 14.55 -12.21 0.29
N ASN A 265 15.16 -13.34 -0.06
CA ASN A 265 16.59 -13.44 -0.31
C ASN A 265 17.06 -12.61 -1.52
N LEU A 266 16.19 -12.43 -2.49
CA LEU A 266 16.43 -11.63 -3.68
C LEU A 266 16.08 -10.15 -3.52
N CYS A 267 15.46 -9.74 -2.40
CA CYS A 267 15.14 -8.35 -2.15
C CYS A 267 16.40 -7.54 -1.79
N LYS A 268 17.19 -7.25 -2.82
CA LYS A 268 18.46 -6.49 -2.73
C LYS A 268 18.49 -5.41 -3.81
N PRO A 269 19.20 -4.28 -3.58
CA PRO A 269 19.41 -3.27 -4.61
C PRO A 269 19.93 -3.87 -5.91
N GLY A 270 19.32 -3.50 -7.04
CA GLY A 270 19.68 -3.97 -8.37
C GLY A 270 18.93 -5.24 -8.84
N THR A 271 18.25 -5.97 -7.97
CA THR A 271 17.44 -7.13 -8.38
C THR A 271 16.17 -6.66 -9.10
N SER A 272 15.87 -7.24 -10.25
CA SER A 272 14.64 -6.97 -10.99
C SER A 272 13.46 -7.77 -10.45
N LEU A 273 12.24 -7.24 -10.60
CA LEU A 273 11.02 -7.90 -10.10
C LEU A 273 10.68 -9.18 -10.87
N ASP A 274 11.04 -9.29 -12.15
CA ASP A 274 10.89 -10.52 -12.92
C ASP A 274 11.83 -11.62 -12.39
N ALA A 275 13.06 -11.29 -11.97
CA ALA A 275 13.97 -12.25 -11.35
C ALA A 275 13.39 -12.83 -10.05
N VAL A 276 12.75 -11.99 -9.21
CA VAL A 276 12.05 -12.45 -8.01
C VAL A 276 10.85 -13.34 -8.37
N TYR A 277 10.06 -12.95 -9.40
CA TYR A 277 8.95 -13.76 -9.89
C TYR A 277 9.41 -15.16 -10.34
N HIS A 278 10.50 -15.24 -11.10
CA HIS A 278 11.04 -16.51 -11.57
C HIS A 278 11.57 -17.38 -10.44
N ALA A 279 12.19 -16.78 -9.42
CA ALA A 279 12.62 -17.51 -8.23
C ALA A 279 11.43 -18.09 -7.45
N LEU A 280 10.35 -17.32 -7.31
CA LEU A 280 9.10 -17.84 -6.72
C LEU A 280 8.52 -18.99 -7.53
N ALA A 281 8.50 -18.89 -8.87
CA ALA A 281 8.01 -19.95 -9.73
C ALA A 281 8.82 -21.25 -9.55
N GLN A 282 10.15 -21.13 -9.49
CA GLN A 282 11.05 -22.25 -9.24
C GLN A 282 10.84 -22.83 -7.83
N ALA A 283 10.66 -21.99 -6.82
CA ALA A 283 10.39 -22.45 -5.46
C ALA A 283 9.08 -23.23 -5.37
N TYR A 284 8.02 -22.75 -5.99
CA TYR A 284 6.76 -23.51 -6.09
C TYR A 284 6.94 -24.89 -6.75
N GLU A 285 7.70 -24.96 -7.83
CA GLU A 285 7.99 -26.24 -8.51
C GLU A 285 8.76 -27.19 -7.59
N GLN A 286 9.79 -26.71 -6.90
CA GLN A 286 10.59 -27.49 -5.96
C GLN A 286 9.76 -28.05 -4.80
N HIS A 287 8.74 -27.32 -4.37
CA HIS A 287 7.80 -27.76 -3.31
C HIS A 287 6.65 -28.64 -3.85
N GLY A 288 6.61 -28.95 -5.15
CA GLY A 288 5.58 -29.82 -5.74
C GLY A 288 4.32 -29.09 -6.21
N PHE A 289 4.33 -27.76 -6.29
CA PHE A 289 3.17 -26.94 -6.69
C PHE A 289 3.42 -26.07 -7.94
N PRO A 290 3.86 -26.63 -9.08
CA PRO A 290 4.34 -25.84 -10.23
C PRO A 290 3.28 -24.91 -10.86
N ASN A 291 2.00 -25.16 -10.61
CA ASN A 291 0.91 -24.34 -11.16
C ASN A 291 0.50 -23.19 -10.21
N ALA A 292 0.84 -23.24 -8.93
CA ALA A 292 0.37 -22.29 -7.93
C ALA A 292 0.81 -20.84 -8.20
N ILE A 293 1.95 -20.64 -8.88
CA ILE A 293 2.42 -19.32 -9.32
C ILE A 293 1.39 -18.59 -10.21
N ARG A 294 0.52 -19.29 -10.90
CA ARG A 294 -0.51 -18.75 -11.82
C ARG A 294 -1.84 -18.49 -11.15
N GLU A 295 -2.05 -19.00 -9.94
CA GLU A 295 -3.35 -18.95 -9.25
C GLU A 295 -3.56 -17.64 -8.49
N HIS A 296 -2.48 -16.88 -8.29
CA HIS A 296 -2.50 -15.61 -7.54
C HIS A 296 -1.31 -14.75 -7.96
N HIS A 297 -1.42 -13.41 -7.90
CA HIS A 297 -0.25 -12.55 -8.01
C HIS A 297 0.63 -12.73 -6.75
N GLN A 298 1.94 -12.70 -6.93
CA GLN A 298 2.87 -13.07 -5.86
C GLN A 298 3.33 -11.89 -5.00
N GLY A 299 2.78 -10.68 -5.24
CA GLY A 299 3.21 -9.46 -4.57
C GLY A 299 4.07 -8.57 -5.45
N GLY A 300 4.91 -7.78 -4.82
CA GLY A 300 5.78 -6.80 -5.46
C GLY A 300 6.10 -5.63 -4.54
N THR A 301 6.36 -4.46 -5.12
CA THR A 301 6.60 -3.26 -4.32
C THR A 301 5.28 -2.68 -3.80
N THR A 302 5.35 -2.03 -2.64
CA THR A 302 4.23 -1.37 -1.97
C THR A 302 4.66 0.03 -1.50
N GLY A 303 3.83 0.74 -0.78
CA GLY A 303 4.11 2.07 -0.28
C GLY A 303 2.84 2.89 -0.18
N TYR A 304 2.70 3.91 -1.00
CA TYR A 304 1.49 4.74 -1.09
C TYR A 304 0.33 4.05 -1.84
N LEU A 305 0.60 2.91 -2.46
CA LEU A 305 -0.40 1.97 -2.98
C LEU A 305 -0.19 0.60 -2.32
N ALA A 306 -1.26 -0.18 -2.17
CA ALA A 306 -1.17 -1.56 -1.68
C ALA A 306 -0.24 -2.42 -2.56
N ARG A 307 -0.15 -2.06 -3.86
CA ARG A 307 0.88 -2.51 -4.81
C ARG A 307 1.25 -1.35 -5.73
N GLU A 308 2.50 -0.89 -5.64
CA GLU A 308 3.06 0.09 -6.58
C GLU A 308 3.39 -0.57 -7.91
N ILE A 309 4.05 -1.74 -7.85
CA ILE A 309 4.33 -2.59 -9.00
C ILE A 309 4.11 -4.04 -8.59
N VAL A 310 3.27 -4.74 -9.36
CA VAL A 310 3.11 -6.19 -9.23
C VAL A 310 4.20 -6.89 -10.01
N ALA A 311 4.94 -7.80 -9.37
CA ALA A 311 5.93 -8.62 -10.02
C ALA A 311 5.27 -9.63 -10.98
N ASN A 312 5.76 -9.69 -12.20
CA ASN A 312 5.34 -10.64 -13.22
C ASN A 312 6.53 -11.00 -14.13
N PRO A 313 6.40 -11.96 -15.06
CA PRO A 313 7.54 -12.44 -15.87
C PRO A 313 8.24 -11.38 -16.73
N THR A 314 7.67 -10.19 -16.88
CA THR A 314 8.16 -9.12 -17.77
C THR A 314 8.44 -7.80 -17.04
N THR A 315 8.35 -7.79 -15.71
CA THR A 315 8.55 -6.59 -14.90
C THR A 315 10.04 -6.34 -14.67
N ILE A 316 10.64 -5.52 -15.49
CA ILE A 316 12.09 -5.20 -15.46
C ILE A 316 12.47 -4.14 -14.43
N ASP A 317 11.51 -3.53 -13.75
CA ASP A 317 11.78 -2.57 -12.66
C ASP A 317 12.66 -3.22 -11.60
N THR A 318 13.69 -2.49 -11.15
CA THR A 318 14.65 -2.97 -10.17
C THR A 318 14.37 -2.45 -8.78
N LEU A 319 14.68 -3.28 -7.80
CA LEU A 319 14.65 -2.91 -6.38
C LEU A 319 15.81 -1.99 -6.04
N SER A 320 15.61 -1.10 -5.08
CA SER A 320 16.65 -0.25 -4.50
C SER A 320 16.45 -0.13 -2.99
N GLU A 321 17.45 0.41 -2.32
CA GLU A 321 17.34 0.86 -0.94
C GLU A 321 16.11 1.77 -0.77
N GLY A 322 15.43 1.66 0.36
CA GLY A 322 14.23 2.43 0.70
C GLY A 322 12.95 1.96 0.01
N ILE A 323 13.00 0.96 -0.89
CA ILE A 323 11.77 0.42 -1.50
C ILE A 323 11.11 -0.60 -0.58
N PRO A 324 9.83 -0.40 -0.22
CA PRO A 324 9.05 -1.39 0.50
C PRO A 324 8.53 -2.48 -0.45
N VAL A 325 8.48 -3.71 0.04
CA VAL A 325 7.98 -4.89 -0.67
C VAL A 325 6.99 -5.67 0.19
N ALA A 326 6.03 -6.33 -0.44
CA ALA A 326 5.17 -7.30 0.20
C ALA A 326 4.96 -8.49 -0.74
N TRP A 327 5.47 -9.63 -0.33
CA TRP A 327 5.30 -10.90 -1.04
C TRP A 327 4.20 -11.71 -0.37
N ASN A 328 3.37 -12.37 -1.16
CA ASN A 328 2.19 -13.06 -0.66
C ASN A 328 1.96 -14.44 -1.29
N PRO A 329 2.99 -15.32 -1.32
CA PRO A 329 2.81 -16.65 -1.86
C PRO A 329 1.71 -17.40 -1.12
N SER A 330 0.96 -18.21 -1.86
CA SER A 330 -0.20 -18.92 -1.34
C SER A 330 -0.38 -20.29 -1.96
N LEU A 331 -0.87 -21.23 -1.14
CA LEU A 331 -1.33 -22.56 -1.52
C LEU A 331 -2.80 -22.72 -1.09
N PRO A 332 -3.53 -23.75 -1.56
CA PRO A 332 -4.87 -24.03 -1.06
C PRO A 332 -4.89 -24.17 0.47
N GLY A 333 -5.45 -23.19 1.17
CA GLY A 333 -5.53 -23.19 2.64
C GLY A 333 -4.35 -22.57 3.39
N ALA A 334 -3.30 -22.11 2.72
CA ALA A 334 -2.15 -21.48 3.34
C ALA A 334 -1.67 -20.23 2.58
N LYS A 335 -1.23 -19.21 3.30
CA LYS A 335 -0.66 -17.97 2.78
C LYS A 335 0.25 -17.34 3.83
N VAL A 336 1.26 -16.61 3.40
CA VAL A 336 2.06 -15.73 4.25
C VAL A 336 2.19 -14.38 3.58
N GLU A 337 2.17 -13.31 4.37
CA GLU A 337 2.39 -11.95 3.87
C GLU A 337 2.79 -11.04 5.02
N ASP A 338 3.84 -10.28 4.80
CA ASP A 338 4.28 -9.15 5.61
C ASP A 338 4.82 -8.05 4.71
N THR A 339 4.87 -6.83 5.23
CA THR A 339 5.50 -5.69 4.57
C THR A 339 6.94 -5.55 5.08
N PHE A 340 7.87 -5.53 4.15
CA PHE A 340 9.29 -5.30 4.42
C PHE A 340 9.79 -4.04 3.73
N VAL A 341 10.91 -3.50 4.21
CA VAL A 341 11.66 -2.47 3.50
C VAL A 341 13.12 -2.87 3.36
N ILE A 342 13.71 -2.53 2.21
CA ILE A 342 15.15 -2.75 1.94
C ILE A 342 15.93 -1.61 2.60
N LEU A 343 16.76 -1.92 3.58
CA LEU A 343 17.59 -0.94 4.29
C LEU A 343 18.89 -0.63 3.53
N GLN A 344 19.61 0.41 3.99
CA GLN A 344 20.84 0.92 3.39
C GLN A 344 21.98 -0.11 3.31
N ASP A 345 22.02 -1.02 4.28
CA ASP A 345 22.99 -2.13 4.31
C ASP A 345 22.56 -3.34 3.47
N GLY A 346 21.45 -3.23 2.75
CA GLY A 346 20.87 -4.30 1.94
C GLY A 346 20.11 -5.36 2.75
N THR A 347 19.95 -5.17 4.06
CA THR A 347 19.10 -6.04 4.90
C THR A 347 17.63 -5.68 4.75
N LEU A 348 16.73 -6.59 5.20
CA LEU A 348 15.30 -6.38 5.20
C LEU A 348 14.79 -6.15 6.62
N GLU A 349 14.05 -5.05 6.82
CA GLU A 349 13.29 -4.81 8.03
C GLU A 349 11.83 -5.23 7.81
N ASN A 350 11.28 -6.07 8.70
CA ASN A 350 9.85 -6.41 8.70
C ASN A 350 9.06 -5.33 9.45
N LEU A 351 8.27 -4.54 8.73
CA LEU A 351 7.47 -3.45 9.29
C LEU A 351 6.19 -3.93 10.00
N THR A 352 5.76 -5.17 9.72
CA THR A 352 4.52 -5.77 10.27
C THR A 352 4.78 -6.90 11.26
N PHE A 353 5.99 -6.94 11.83
CA PHE A 353 6.33 -7.89 12.87
C PHE A 353 5.67 -7.52 14.20
N ASP A 354 5.02 -8.50 14.84
CA ASP A 354 4.53 -8.39 16.21
C ASP A 354 5.21 -9.49 17.05
N PRO A 355 5.99 -9.14 18.10
CA PRO A 355 6.66 -10.13 18.94
C PRO A 355 5.69 -11.02 19.74
N ASN A 356 4.42 -10.61 19.87
CA ASN A 356 3.39 -11.40 20.54
C ASN A 356 2.73 -12.44 19.62
N TRP A 357 3.00 -12.39 18.30
CA TRP A 357 2.50 -13.38 17.36
C TRP A 357 3.45 -14.58 17.28
N PRO A 358 2.91 -15.84 17.31
CA PRO A 358 3.75 -17.02 17.19
C PRO A 358 4.52 -17.04 15.86
N SER A 359 5.81 -17.29 15.94
CA SER A 359 6.71 -17.25 14.78
C SER A 359 7.76 -18.35 14.84
N VAL A 360 8.25 -18.76 13.68
CA VAL A 360 9.40 -19.67 13.52
C VAL A 360 10.48 -18.98 12.70
N GLU A 361 11.71 -19.39 12.91
CA GLU A 361 12.82 -18.90 12.07
C GLU A 361 12.86 -19.66 10.74
N VAL A 362 12.91 -18.88 9.63
CA VAL A 362 13.09 -19.37 8.27
C VAL A 362 14.21 -18.57 7.62
N GLU A 363 15.32 -19.20 7.32
CA GLU A 363 16.48 -18.59 6.71
C GLU A 363 16.91 -17.26 7.39
N GLY A 364 17.00 -17.30 8.73
CA GLY A 364 17.43 -16.16 9.56
C GLY A 364 16.36 -15.09 9.79
N ARG A 365 15.09 -15.32 9.42
CA ARG A 365 13.99 -14.38 9.62
C ARG A 365 12.85 -15.01 10.38
N LEU A 366 12.30 -14.30 11.37
CA LEU A 366 11.09 -14.73 12.06
C LEU A 366 9.88 -14.57 11.13
N ARG A 367 9.19 -15.71 10.87
CA ARG A 367 8.01 -15.75 10.00
C ARG A 367 6.80 -16.29 10.77
N PRO A 368 5.61 -15.70 10.58
CA PRO A 368 4.42 -16.07 11.35
C PRO A 368 4.00 -17.50 11.07
N VAL A 369 3.54 -18.17 12.13
CA VAL A 369 2.80 -19.43 12.04
C VAL A 369 1.34 -19.19 12.41
N PRO A 370 0.39 -20.09 12.06
CA PRO A 370 -0.97 -20.00 12.56
C PRO A 370 -1.03 -19.96 14.09
N LEU A 371 -1.88 -19.06 14.62
CA LEU A 371 -2.16 -19.00 16.06
C LEU A 371 -3.12 -20.15 16.42
N GLU A 372 -2.69 -21.05 17.30
CA GLU A 372 -3.53 -22.13 17.83
C GLU A 372 -4.20 -21.66 19.12
N LEU A 373 -5.53 -21.63 19.12
CA LEU A 373 -6.37 -21.33 20.29
C LEU A 373 -6.97 -22.62 20.84
N THR A 374 -6.82 -22.84 22.13
CA THR A 374 -7.35 -24.01 22.85
C THR A 374 -8.71 -23.73 23.48
#